data_435a88e26999e7368351123db5cbc943
#
_entry.id   435a88e26999e7368351123db5cbc943
#
_cell.length_a   1.000
_cell.length_b   1.000
_cell.length_c   1.000
_cell.angle_alpha   90.00
_cell.angle_beta   90.00
_cell.angle_gamma   90.00
#
_symmetry.space_group_name_H-M   'P 1'
#
loop_
_entity.id
_entity.type
_entity.pdbx_description
1 polymer ?
#
loop_
_entity_poly.entity_id
_entity_poly.type
_entity_poly.pdbx_seq_one_letter_code
_entity_poly.pdbx_strand_id
1 'polypeptide(L)'
;MRLRMITNSGLFLVIKNCMSRVAGLFIYILFSIGLSAQEKPEGLFINSRAPDFKATDQYGKELRLKETLKDSLVVLVFYRGQWSPYCNKYLKNLEDSLPLIKTKAARLIAVSPEKPENIVKTIEKTNASYSILYDKDMKIMKAYDVAFEVDEKSISRYKNADIDLAAANGQKDKIYLPVPAIYIISKQENIIYRFFDPDYKKRPPVQELLDNLH
;
A
#
# COMPACT_ATOMS: atom_id res chain seq x y z
N MET A 1 -66.56 -40.25 -32.75
CA MET A 1 -65.93 -39.05 -32.24
C MET A 1 -65.25 -39.41 -30.90
N ARG A 2 -63.93 -39.67 -30.88
CA ARG A 2 -63.18 -40.13 -29.71
C ARG A 2 -62.46 -38.92 -29.08
N LEU A 3 -62.89 -38.46 -27.91
CA LEU A 3 -62.12 -37.51 -27.12
C LEU A 3 -60.89 -38.20 -26.51
N ARG A 4 -59.69 -37.71 -26.79
CA ARG A 4 -58.45 -38.11 -26.08
C ARG A 4 -58.35 -37.31 -24.80
N MET A 5 -58.48 -37.97 -23.68
CA MET A 5 -58.11 -37.41 -22.37
C MET A 5 -56.62 -37.20 -22.33
N ILE A 6 -56.18 -35.96 -22.17
CA ILE A 6 -54.80 -35.58 -21.91
C ILE A 6 -54.53 -35.83 -20.43
N THR A 7 -53.73 -36.81 -20.14
CA THR A 7 -53.37 -37.14 -18.72
C THR A 7 -52.49 -36.08 -18.15
N ASN A 8 -52.81 -35.62 -16.94
CA ASN A 8 -52.17 -34.57 -16.15
C ASN A 8 -50.71 -34.85 -15.74
N SER A 9 -50.15 -36.01 -16.10
CA SER A 9 -48.79 -36.42 -15.71
C SER A 9 -47.64 -35.68 -16.44
N GLY A 10 -47.90 -35.20 -17.68
CA GLY A 10 -46.87 -34.49 -18.46
C GLY A 10 -46.62 -33.04 -17.97
N LEU A 11 -47.68 -32.39 -17.47
CA LEU A 11 -47.54 -31.02 -17.02
C LEU A 11 -46.76 -30.91 -15.67
N PHE A 12 -46.95 -31.90 -14.79
CA PHE A 12 -46.19 -31.96 -13.51
C PHE A 12 -44.71 -32.19 -13.69
N LEU A 13 -44.32 -32.96 -14.71
CA LEU A 13 -42.89 -33.26 -15.00
C LEU A 13 -42.15 -32.02 -15.53
N VAL A 14 -42.83 -31.23 -16.38
CA VAL A 14 -42.25 -30.00 -16.96
C VAL A 14 -42.06 -28.91 -15.87
N ILE A 15 -43.04 -28.77 -14.98
CA ILE A 15 -42.95 -27.80 -13.88
C ILE A 15 -41.83 -28.16 -12.90
N LYS A 16 -41.63 -29.44 -12.53
CA LYS A 16 -40.55 -29.91 -11.67
C LYS A 16 -39.17 -29.64 -12.26
N ASN A 17 -38.99 -29.88 -13.56
CA ASN A 17 -37.72 -29.64 -14.25
C ASN A 17 -37.42 -28.14 -14.41
N CYS A 18 -38.45 -27.29 -14.61
CA CYS A 18 -38.27 -25.85 -14.69
C CYS A 18 -37.89 -25.25 -13.33
N MET A 19 -38.54 -25.64 -12.25
CA MET A 19 -38.23 -25.20 -10.88
C MET A 19 -36.82 -25.62 -10.43
N SER A 20 -36.37 -26.84 -10.78
CA SER A 20 -35.02 -27.33 -10.47
C SER A 20 -33.93 -26.53 -11.19
N ARG A 21 -34.16 -26.13 -12.44
CA ARG A 21 -33.22 -25.30 -13.23
C ARG A 21 -33.16 -23.86 -12.71
N VAL A 22 -34.30 -23.29 -12.30
CA VAL A 22 -34.35 -21.94 -11.72
C VAL A 22 -33.69 -21.90 -10.33
N ALA A 23 -33.93 -22.92 -9.48
CA ALA A 23 -33.27 -23.04 -8.17
C ALA A 23 -31.74 -23.22 -8.32
N GLY A 24 -31.28 -24.00 -9.30
CA GLY A 24 -29.86 -24.15 -9.61
C GLY A 24 -29.19 -22.83 -10.06
N LEU A 25 -29.90 -22.03 -10.86
CA LEU A 25 -29.41 -20.71 -11.31
C LEU A 25 -29.31 -19.71 -10.12
N PHE A 26 -30.28 -19.72 -9.21
CA PHE A 26 -30.27 -18.85 -8.01
C PHE A 26 -29.14 -19.23 -7.05
N ILE A 27 -28.85 -20.51 -6.87
CA ILE A 27 -27.73 -20.97 -6.04
C ILE A 27 -26.39 -20.56 -6.67
N TYR A 28 -26.27 -20.60 -7.98
CA TYR A 28 -25.02 -20.19 -8.68
C TYR A 28 -24.79 -18.66 -8.60
N ILE A 29 -25.85 -17.86 -8.64
CA ILE A 29 -25.76 -16.39 -8.50
C ILE A 29 -25.42 -15.99 -7.06
N LEU A 30 -25.90 -16.71 -6.04
CA LEU A 30 -25.57 -16.44 -4.62
C LEU A 30 -24.12 -16.81 -4.28
N PHE A 31 -23.50 -17.74 -5.00
CA PHE A 31 -22.09 -18.12 -4.76
C PHE A 31 -21.10 -17.16 -5.43
N SER A 32 -21.55 -16.29 -6.33
CA SER A 32 -20.71 -15.30 -7.00
C SER A 32 -20.69 -13.94 -6.32
N ILE A 33 -21.42 -13.75 -5.20
CA ILE A 33 -21.21 -12.61 -4.32
C ILE A 33 -20.00 -12.99 -3.44
N GLY A 34 -18.82 -12.99 -4.05
CA GLY A 34 -17.57 -13.07 -3.33
C GLY A 34 -17.55 -11.90 -2.33
N LEU A 35 -17.59 -12.20 -1.04
CA LEU A 35 -17.21 -11.25 0.00
C LEU A 35 -15.80 -10.80 -0.37
N SER A 36 -15.68 -9.64 -1.00
CA SER A 36 -14.41 -8.95 -1.15
C SER A 36 -14.04 -8.46 0.26
N ALA A 37 -13.62 -9.39 1.10
CA ALA A 37 -12.91 -9.02 2.31
C ALA A 37 -11.69 -8.26 1.82
N GLN A 38 -11.57 -7.00 2.20
CA GLN A 38 -10.40 -6.19 1.89
C GLN A 38 -9.21 -6.90 2.53
N GLU A 39 -8.38 -7.52 1.68
CA GLU A 39 -7.17 -8.19 2.15
C GLU A 39 -6.30 -7.16 2.85
N LYS A 40 -5.90 -7.48 4.06
CA LYS A 40 -4.98 -6.62 4.82
C LYS A 40 -3.62 -6.72 4.14
N PRO A 41 -2.93 -5.60 3.93
CA PRO A 41 -1.61 -5.66 3.35
C PRO A 41 -0.66 -6.44 4.27
N GLU A 42 0.19 -7.25 3.67
CA GLU A 42 1.19 -8.05 4.37
C GLU A 42 2.62 -7.57 4.09
N GLY A 43 2.77 -6.71 3.09
CA GLY A 43 4.07 -6.26 2.58
C GLY A 43 4.82 -7.35 1.84
N LEU A 44 5.85 -6.97 1.11
CA LEU A 44 6.67 -7.92 0.36
C LEU A 44 7.64 -8.65 1.29
N PHE A 45 7.99 -9.88 0.95
CA PHE A 45 8.87 -10.74 1.74
C PHE A 45 10.34 -10.62 1.32
N ILE A 46 11.24 -10.99 2.22
CA ILE A 46 12.68 -11.13 1.93
C ILE A 46 12.85 -12.14 0.79
N ASN A 47 13.82 -11.88 -0.09
CA ASN A 47 14.09 -12.59 -1.34
C ASN A 47 13.05 -12.37 -2.45
N SER A 48 11.98 -11.63 -2.22
CA SER A 48 11.11 -11.18 -3.31
C SER A 48 11.84 -10.16 -4.19
N ARG A 49 11.49 -10.14 -5.47
CA ARG A 49 11.93 -9.07 -6.36
C ARG A 49 11.18 -7.78 -6.03
N ALA A 50 11.91 -6.69 -5.84
CA ALA A 50 11.33 -5.38 -5.61
C ALA A 50 10.65 -4.86 -6.89
N PRO A 51 9.36 -4.47 -6.84
CA PRO A 51 8.70 -3.83 -7.97
C PRO A 51 9.42 -2.53 -8.38
N ASP A 52 9.72 -2.40 -9.67
CA ASP A 52 10.27 -1.15 -10.20
C ASP A 52 9.22 -0.04 -10.17
N PHE A 53 9.66 1.17 -9.90
CA PHE A 53 8.81 2.34 -9.93
C PHE A 53 9.55 3.55 -10.49
N LYS A 54 8.75 4.53 -10.92
CA LYS A 54 9.21 5.82 -11.39
C LYS A 54 8.32 6.88 -10.76
N ALA A 55 8.92 7.83 -10.05
CA ALA A 55 8.21 8.92 -9.41
C ALA A 55 9.09 10.16 -9.30
N THR A 56 8.45 11.30 -9.01
CA THR A 56 9.13 12.59 -8.86
C THR A 56 9.35 12.88 -7.38
N ASP A 57 10.53 13.33 -7.02
CA ASP A 57 10.85 13.75 -5.66
C ASP A 57 10.41 15.22 -5.39
N GLN A 58 10.63 15.67 -4.17
CA GLN A 58 10.28 17.03 -3.72
C GLN A 58 10.97 18.17 -4.48
N TYR A 59 12.03 17.86 -5.23
CA TYR A 59 12.77 18.85 -6.06
C TYR A 59 12.35 18.82 -7.53
N GLY A 60 11.31 18.04 -7.86
CA GLY A 60 10.87 17.85 -9.25
C GLY A 60 11.78 16.90 -10.06
N LYS A 61 12.75 16.25 -9.41
CA LYS A 61 13.64 15.29 -10.05
C LYS A 61 12.95 13.93 -10.17
N GLU A 62 12.93 13.40 -11.39
CA GLU A 62 12.46 12.05 -11.66
C GLU A 62 13.46 11.01 -11.15
N LEU A 63 12.97 10.03 -10.40
CA LEU A 63 13.73 8.92 -9.85
C LEU A 63 13.09 7.61 -10.30
N ARG A 64 13.93 6.69 -10.80
CA ARG A 64 13.54 5.31 -11.09
C ARG A 64 14.35 4.36 -10.21
N LEU A 65 13.65 3.44 -9.53
CA LEU A 65 14.31 2.49 -8.62
C LEU A 65 15.39 1.70 -9.33
N LYS A 66 15.08 1.09 -10.47
CA LYS A 66 16.01 0.27 -11.25
C LYS A 66 17.30 1.01 -11.65
N GLU A 67 17.18 2.29 -12.00
CA GLU A 67 18.36 3.12 -12.33
C GLU A 67 19.19 3.42 -11.08
N THR A 68 18.54 3.65 -9.94
CA THR A 68 19.24 3.89 -8.66
C THR A 68 20.00 2.65 -8.19
N LEU A 69 19.43 1.45 -8.41
CA LEU A 69 20.03 0.19 -8.01
C LEU A 69 21.29 -0.21 -8.82
N LYS A 70 21.55 0.43 -9.97
CA LYS A 70 22.79 0.16 -10.71
C LYS A 70 24.05 0.47 -9.89
N ASP A 71 23.97 1.54 -9.08
CA ASP A 71 25.14 2.06 -8.37
C ASP A 71 25.06 1.89 -6.85
N SER A 72 23.88 1.70 -6.28
CA SER A 72 23.67 1.73 -4.84
C SER A 72 22.59 0.75 -4.37
N LEU A 73 22.70 0.31 -3.11
CA LEU A 73 21.58 -0.25 -2.38
C LEU A 73 20.51 0.83 -2.19
N VAL A 74 19.24 0.44 -1.97
CA VAL A 74 18.18 1.40 -1.65
C VAL A 74 17.53 1.01 -0.33
N VAL A 75 17.51 1.96 0.62
CA VAL A 75 16.64 1.92 1.80
C VAL A 75 15.35 2.63 1.44
N LEU A 76 14.29 1.87 1.21
CA LEU A 76 12.97 2.38 0.83
C LEU A 76 12.06 2.44 2.05
N VAL A 77 11.54 3.62 2.38
CA VAL A 77 10.75 3.89 3.61
C VAL A 77 9.36 4.37 3.25
N PHE A 78 8.32 3.66 3.68
CA PHE A 78 6.94 4.10 3.55
C PHE A 78 6.48 4.81 4.83
N TYR A 79 5.97 6.03 4.71
CA TYR A 79 5.46 6.80 5.82
C TYR A 79 4.11 7.44 5.51
N ARG A 80 3.33 7.74 6.57
CA ARG A 80 1.93 8.13 6.43
C ARG A 80 1.72 9.60 6.11
N GLY A 81 2.57 10.49 6.67
CA GLY A 81 2.43 11.92 6.43
C GLY A 81 3.08 12.79 7.50
N GLN A 82 3.23 14.10 7.18
CA GLN A 82 3.83 15.14 7.99
C GLN A 82 3.09 15.39 9.33
N TRP A 83 1.81 15.03 9.38
CA TRP A 83 0.96 15.14 10.56
C TRP A 83 1.27 14.06 11.62
N SER A 84 2.05 13.04 11.28
CA SER A 84 2.37 11.92 12.18
C SER A 84 3.67 12.18 12.95
N PRO A 85 3.61 12.41 14.29
CA PRO A 85 4.82 12.66 15.08
C PRO A 85 5.78 11.47 15.07
N TYR A 86 5.26 10.23 15.02
CA TYR A 86 6.09 9.03 14.94
C TYR A 86 6.86 8.96 13.60
N CYS A 87 6.21 9.35 12.48
CA CYS A 87 6.89 9.40 11.20
C CYS A 87 7.98 10.48 11.21
N ASN A 88 7.67 11.69 11.64
CA ASN A 88 8.63 12.79 11.67
C ASN A 88 9.85 12.47 12.55
N LYS A 89 9.63 11.92 13.75
CA LYS A 89 10.73 11.49 14.61
C LYS A 89 11.65 10.47 13.91
N TYR A 90 11.05 9.48 13.24
CA TYR A 90 11.85 8.45 12.59
C TYR A 90 12.57 8.98 11.34
N LEU A 91 11.90 9.77 10.51
CA LEU A 91 12.51 10.41 9.34
C LEU A 91 13.67 11.33 9.73
N LYS A 92 13.55 12.04 10.86
CA LYS A 92 14.65 12.82 11.41
C LYS A 92 15.83 11.93 11.82
N ASN A 93 15.59 10.83 12.54
CA ASN A 93 16.65 9.89 12.92
C ASN A 93 17.38 9.31 11.70
N LEU A 94 16.63 9.08 10.62
CA LEU A 94 17.21 8.63 9.33
C LEU A 94 18.09 9.72 8.70
N GLU A 95 17.66 10.99 8.76
CA GLU A 95 18.49 12.11 8.29
C GLU A 95 19.77 12.23 9.11
N ASP A 96 19.66 12.18 10.44
CA ASP A 96 20.83 12.26 11.35
C ASP A 96 21.83 11.11 11.08
N SER A 97 21.35 9.96 10.55
CA SER A 97 22.17 8.79 10.20
C SER A 97 22.51 8.70 8.70
N LEU A 98 22.06 9.66 7.89
CA LEU A 98 22.25 9.62 6.44
C LEU A 98 23.71 9.52 6.00
N PRO A 99 24.67 10.20 6.67
CA PRO A 99 26.11 10.03 6.35
C PRO A 99 26.55 8.57 6.46
N LEU A 100 26.12 7.86 7.53
CA LEU A 100 26.46 6.43 7.72
C LEU A 100 25.80 5.53 6.66
N ILE A 101 24.56 5.80 6.28
CA ILE A 101 23.88 5.08 5.20
C ILE A 101 24.64 5.26 3.88
N LYS A 102 25.12 6.47 3.59
CA LYS A 102 25.90 6.77 2.38
C LYS A 102 27.27 6.05 2.36
N THR A 103 27.93 5.88 3.50
CA THR A 103 29.20 5.11 3.55
C THR A 103 29.03 3.64 3.19
N LYS A 104 27.81 3.12 3.30
CA LYS A 104 27.44 1.76 2.89
C LYS A 104 27.03 1.65 1.41
N ALA A 105 27.34 2.66 0.60
CA ALA A 105 26.90 2.75 -0.80
C ALA A 105 25.38 2.57 -0.96
N ALA A 106 24.60 3.08 0.00
CA ALA A 106 23.14 3.02 -0.01
C ALA A 106 22.50 4.41 -0.17
N ARG A 107 21.36 4.45 -0.84
CA ARG A 107 20.50 5.63 -0.96
C ARG A 107 19.24 5.44 -0.15
N LEU A 108 18.86 6.49 0.59
CA LEU A 108 17.60 6.55 1.31
C LEU A 108 16.55 7.22 0.42
N ILE A 109 15.39 6.56 0.27
CA ILE A 109 14.24 7.05 -0.46
C ILE A 109 13.01 6.86 0.43
N ALA A 110 12.26 7.94 0.69
CA ALA A 110 10.99 7.87 1.37
C ALA A 110 9.83 7.98 0.37
N VAL A 111 8.70 7.34 0.66
CA VAL A 111 7.49 7.34 -0.17
C VAL A 111 6.29 7.71 0.70
N SER A 112 5.50 8.65 0.24
CA SER A 112 4.28 9.09 0.92
C SER A 112 3.15 9.36 -0.08
N PRO A 113 1.88 9.14 0.31
CA PRO A 113 0.73 9.57 -0.48
C PRO A 113 0.47 11.08 -0.41
N GLU A 114 1.19 11.81 0.46
CA GLU A 114 0.97 13.24 0.65
C GLU A 114 1.34 14.05 -0.58
N LYS A 115 0.54 15.10 -0.83
CA LYS A 115 0.83 16.07 -1.87
C LYS A 115 2.15 16.80 -1.62
N PRO A 116 2.79 17.33 -2.69
CA PRO A 116 4.10 17.99 -2.60
C PRO A 116 4.18 19.09 -1.52
N GLU A 117 3.12 19.89 -1.35
CA GLU A 117 3.07 20.96 -0.35
C GLU A 117 3.13 20.43 1.10
N ASN A 118 2.68 19.21 1.35
CA ASN A 118 2.79 18.57 2.66
C ASN A 118 4.13 17.84 2.83
N ILE A 119 4.74 17.37 1.74
CA ILE A 119 6.11 16.86 1.75
C ILE A 119 7.08 17.98 2.15
N VAL A 120 6.88 19.23 1.70
CA VAL A 120 7.66 20.39 2.16
C VAL A 120 7.58 20.53 3.67
N LYS A 121 6.40 20.40 4.28
CA LYS A 121 6.26 20.43 5.75
C LYS A 121 6.96 19.26 6.45
N THR A 122 7.04 18.08 5.81
CA THR A 122 7.85 16.97 6.32
C THR A 122 9.32 17.38 6.38
N ILE A 123 9.85 17.98 5.31
CA ILE A 123 11.24 18.44 5.24
C ILE A 123 11.53 19.49 6.31
N GLU A 124 10.66 20.49 6.47
CA GLU A 124 10.79 21.51 7.50
C GLU A 124 10.87 20.93 8.93
N LYS A 125 10.11 19.86 9.20
CA LYS A 125 10.09 19.20 10.51
C LYS A 125 11.26 18.25 10.76
N THR A 126 11.87 17.71 9.70
CA THR A 126 12.83 16.59 9.80
C THR A 126 14.21 16.95 9.28
N ASN A 127 14.36 18.07 8.56
CA ASN A 127 15.54 18.47 7.80
C ASN A 127 15.96 17.43 6.74
N ALA A 128 15.02 16.59 6.26
CA ALA A 128 15.30 15.51 5.32
C ALA A 128 15.94 16.05 4.03
N SER A 129 17.15 15.57 3.72
CA SER A 129 17.91 15.90 2.50
C SER A 129 17.89 14.77 1.46
N TYR A 130 17.33 13.63 1.80
CA TYR A 130 17.12 12.50 0.88
C TYR A 130 15.83 12.68 0.05
N SER A 131 15.68 11.89 -1.01
CA SER A 131 14.49 11.95 -1.87
C SER A 131 13.24 11.48 -1.16
N ILE A 132 12.18 12.29 -1.19
CA ILE A 132 10.84 11.95 -0.73
C ILE A 132 9.91 11.98 -1.96
N LEU A 133 9.34 10.82 -2.29
CA LEU A 133 8.53 10.64 -3.48
C LEU A 133 7.04 10.83 -3.15
N TYR A 134 6.34 11.56 -4.01
CA TYR A 134 4.90 11.66 -4.01
C TYR A 134 4.28 10.49 -4.76
N ASP A 135 3.66 9.56 -4.05
CA ASP A 135 2.93 8.43 -4.65
C ASP A 135 1.45 8.80 -4.89
N LYS A 136 1.23 9.72 -5.86
CA LYS A 136 -0.06 10.33 -6.18
C LYS A 136 -1.20 9.32 -6.31
N ASP A 137 -0.98 8.23 -7.02
CA ASP A 137 -2.00 7.23 -7.32
C ASP A 137 -1.83 5.98 -6.45
N MET A 138 -0.99 6.04 -5.43
CA MET A 138 -0.67 4.92 -4.53
C MET A 138 -0.13 3.68 -5.28
N LYS A 139 0.49 3.90 -6.44
CA LYS A 139 1.00 2.82 -7.28
C LYS A 139 2.16 2.09 -6.63
N ILE A 140 3.06 2.84 -5.99
CA ILE A 140 4.22 2.28 -5.29
C ILE A 140 3.74 1.53 -4.05
N MET A 141 2.90 2.16 -3.21
CA MET A 141 2.37 1.55 -1.99
C MET A 141 1.59 0.26 -2.28
N LYS A 142 0.80 0.24 -3.36
CA LYS A 142 0.05 -0.96 -3.79
C LYS A 142 0.97 -2.05 -4.32
N ALA A 143 1.97 -1.68 -5.12
CA ALA A 143 2.94 -2.65 -5.67
C ALA A 143 3.79 -3.32 -4.57
N TYR A 144 4.06 -2.60 -3.47
CA TYR A 144 4.78 -3.12 -2.30
C TYR A 144 3.86 -3.75 -1.25
N ASP A 145 2.58 -3.84 -1.53
CA ASP A 145 1.55 -4.39 -0.64
C ASP A 145 1.56 -3.75 0.76
N VAL A 146 1.71 -2.42 0.80
CA VAL A 146 1.68 -1.66 2.06
C VAL A 146 0.46 -0.73 2.17
N ALA A 147 -0.33 -0.56 1.09
CA ALA A 147 -1.48 0.33 1.07
C ALA A 147 -2.69 -0.31 1.76
N PHE A 148 -3.28 0.38 2.73
CA PHE A 148 -4.57 0.00 3.31
C PHE A 148 -5.59 1.13 3.20
N GLU A 149 -6.85 0.78 3.03
CA GLU A 149 -7.97 1.72 3.06
C GLU A 149 -8.28 2.10 4.50
N VAL A 150 -8.36 3.40 4.77
CA VAL A 150 -8.67 3.92 6.11
C VAL A 150 -10.17 3.86 6.32
N ASP A 151 -10.59 3.20 7.39
CA ASP A 151 -12.01 3.10 7.74
C ASP A 151 -12.61 4.45 8.16
N GLU A 152 -13.93 4.60 8.00
CA GLU A 152 -14.67 5.85 8.28
C GLU A 152 -14.51 6.35 9.73
N LYS A 153 -14.44 5.42 10.69
CA LYS A 153 -14.24 5.76 12.10
C LYS A 153 -12.86 6.37 12.32
N SER A 154 -11.85 5.84 11.66
CA SER A 154 -10.48 6.37 11.68
C SER A 154 -10.40 7.72 10.97
N ILE A 155 -11.04 7.87 9.79
CA ILE A 155 -11.14 9.16 9.09
C ILE A 155 -11.75 10.23 9.99
N SER A 156 -12.87 9.93 10.64
CA SER A 156 -13.53 10.84 11.58
C SER A 156 -12.64 11.21 12.75
N ARG A 157 -11.86 10.27 13.28
CA ARG A 157 -10.90 10.51 14.37
C ARG A 157 -9.77 11.45 13.93
N TYR A 158 -9.23 11.27 12.72
CA TYR A 158 -8.23 12.18 12.16
C TYR A 158 -8.79 13.58 11.98
N LYS A 159 -10.00 13.70 11.44
CA LYS A 159 -10.67 14.98 11.24
C LYS A 159 -10.92 15.72 12.55
N ASN A 160 -11.31 15.01 13.63
CA ASN A 160 -11.47 15.58 14.97
C ASN A 160 -10.13 16.04 15.58
N ALA A 161 -9.00 15.60 15.05
CA ALA A 161 -7.65 16.04 15.41
C ALA A 161 -7.08 17.05 14.40
N ASP A 162 -7.93 17.73 13.64
CA ASP A 162 -7.60 18.71 12.61
C ASP A 162 -6.70 18.16 11.48
N ILE A 163 -6.81 16.84 11.21
CA ILE A 163 -6.08 16.17 10.13
C ILE A 163 -7.06 15.74 9.04
N ASP A 164 -7.12 16.51 7.95
CA ASP A 164 -7.86 16.15 6.75
C ASP A 164 -6.99 15.28 5.82
N LEU A 165 -7.13 13.96 5.93
CA LEU A 165 -6.38 13.00 5.13
C LEU A 165 -6.69 13.12 3.64
N ALA A 166 -7.94 13.39 3.26
CA ALA A 166 -8.36 13.54 1.88
C ALA A 166 -7.65 14.75 1.23
N ALA A 167 -7.69 15.89 1.91
CA ALA A 167 -7.01 17.09 1.47
C ALA A 167 -5.49 16.91 1.47
N ALA A 168 -4.91 16.27 2.49
CA ALA A 168 -3.47 16.05 2.61
C ALA A 168 -2.89 15.22 1.47
N ASN A 169 -3.62 14.18 1.06
CA ASN A 169 -3.17 13.21 0.06
C ASN A 169 -3.75 13.47 -1.34
N GLY A 170 -4.71 14.40 -1.48
CA GLY A 170 -5.41 14.64 -2.74
C GLY A 170 -6.31 13.47 -3.17
N GLN A 171 -6.80 12.68 -2.22
CA GLN A 171 -7.68 11.53 -2.44
C GLN A 171 -9.15 11.98 -2.28
N LYS A 172 -10.07 11.42 -3.08
CA LYS A 172 -11.48 11.88 -3.10
C LYS A 172 -12.43 10.85 -2.49
N ASP A 173 -12.46 9.65 -3.04
CA ASP A 173 -13.48 8.64 -2.69
C ASP A 173 -13.05 7.75 -1.53
N LYS A 174 -11.89 7.14 -1.66
CA LYS A 174 -11.30 6.23 -0.68
C LYS A 174 -9.96 6.77 -0.22
N ILE A 175 -9.74 6.75 1.09
CA ILE A 175 -8.50 7.22 1.69
C ILE A 175 -7.58 6.04 1.96
N TYR A 176 -6.37 6.10 1.42
CA TYR A 176 -5.33 5.09 1.62
C TYR A 176 -4.13 5.68 2.36
N LEU A 177 -3.61 4.90 3.28
CA LEU A 177 -2.34 5.16 3.96
C LEU A 177 -1.44 3.93 3.84
N PRO A 178 -0.12 4.10 3.92
CA PRO A 178 0.78 2.96 4.03
C PRO A 178 0.81 2.43 5.47
N VAL A 179 0.83 1.10 5.62
CA VAL A 179 1.42 0.48 6.79
C VAL A 179 2.89 0.89 6.81
N PRO A 180 3.42 1.33 7.96
CA PRO A 180 4.84 1.64 8.06
C PRO A 180 5.69 0.45 7.67
N ALA A 181 6.47 0.62 6.62
CA ALA A 181 7.33 -0.43 6.08
C ALA A 181 8.67 0.14 5.66
N ILE A 182 9.72 -0.67 5.78
CA ILE A 182 11.06 -0.36 5.34
C ILE A 182 11.64 -1.58 4.64
N TYR A 183 12.19 -1.35 3.48
CA TYR A 183 12.86 -2.38 2.70
C TYR A 183 14.28 -1.96 2.39
N ILE A 184 15.25 -2.87 2.50
CA ILE A 184 16.55 -2.71 1.86
C ILE A 184 16.54 -3.55 0.60
N ILE A 185 16.84 -2.90 -0.51
CA ILE A 185 16.80 -3.49 -1.85
C ILE A 185 18.22 -3.56 -2.38
N SER A 186 18.65 -4.75 -2.78
CA SER A 186 19.96 -5.01 -3.36
C SER A 186 20.05 -4.50 -4.80
N LYS A 187 21.29 -4.37 -5.33
CA LYS A 187 21.56 -4.04 -6.73
C LYS A 187 20.98 -5.05 -7.72
N GLN A 188 20.69 -6.27 -7.25
CA GLN A 188 20.03 -7.33 -8.03
C GLN A 188 18.49 -7.24 -7.97
N GLU A 189 17.95 -6.13 -7.48
CA GLU A 189 16.51 -5.88 -7.34
C GLU A 189 15.81 -6.80 -6.32
N ASN A 190 16.54 -7.44 -5.39
CA ASN A 190 15.96 -8.31 -4.36
C ASN A 190 15.80 -7.56 -3.03
N ILE A 191 14.72 -7.83 -2.31
CA ILE A 191 14.53 -7.37 -0.94
C ILE A 191 15.42 -8.22 -0.02
N ILE A 192 16.40 -7.59 0.63
CA ILE A 192 17.36 -8.24 1.53
C ILE A 192 17.05 -7.97 3.01
N TYR A 193 16.26 -6.94 3.29
CA TYR A 193 15.75 -6.63 4.63
C TYR A 193 14.30 -6.14 4.52
N ARG A 194 13.50 -6.47 5.51
CA ARG A 194 12.09 -6.09 5.62
C ARG A 194 11.72 -5.73 7.05
N PHE A 195 11.20 -4.53 7.24
CA PHE A 195 10.37 -4.18 8.39
C PHE A 195 8.96 -3.87 7.89
N PHE A 196 7.94 -4.44 8.54
CA PHE A 196 6.54 -4.18 8.26
C PHE A 196 5.77 -4.41 9.57
N ASP A 197 5.10 -3.38 10.09
CA ASP A 197 4.32 -3.51 11.32
C ASP A 197 3.05 -2.65 11.23
N PRO A 198 1.85 -3.26 11.37
CA PRO A 198 0.58 -2.54 11.42
C PRO A 198 0.48 -1.57 12.62
N ASP A 199 1.22 -1.79 13.71
CA ASP A 199 1.36 -0.81 14.76
C ASP A 199 2.22 0.36 14.29
N TYR A 200 1.53 1.43 13.88
CA TYR A 200 2.17 2.61 13.33
C TYR A 200 3.14 3.34 14.27
N LYS A 201 3.21 2.97 15.53
CA LYS A 201 4.14 3.54 16.51
C LYS A 201 5.51 2.88 16.45
N LYS A 202 5.57 1.66 15.96
CA LYS A 202 6.81 0.88 15.90
C LYS A 202 7.67 1.25 14.72
N ARG A 203 8.97 1.22 14.94
CA ARG A 203 10.04 1.36 13.93
C ARG A 203 11.26 0.58 14.37
N PRO A 204 12.05 0.04 13.44
CA PRO A 204 13.32 -0.58 13.79
C PRO A 204 14.32 0.51 14.20
N PRO A 205 15.29 0.22 15.07
CA PRO A 205 16.43 1.09 15.29
C PRO A 205 17.17 1.33 13.96
N VAL A 206 17.71 2.54 13.75
CA VAL A 206 18.49 2.81 12.53
C VAL A 206 19.73 1.93 12.44
N GLN A 207 20.32 1.55 13.59
CA GLN A 207 21.46 0.61 13.65
C GLN A 207 21.11 -0.72 12.96
N GLU A 208 19.91 -1.24 13.16
CA GLU A 208 19.46 -2.48 12.49
C GLU A 208 19.47 -2.36 10.96
N LEU A 209 19.13 -1.18 10.42
CA LEU A 209 19.25 -0.93 8.98
C LEU A 209 20.71 -0.92 8.54
N LEU A 210 21.58 -0.24 9.30
CA LEU A 210 23.02 -0.15 8.99
C LEU A 210 23.68 -1.52 9.01
N ASP A 211 23.29 -2.39 9.92
CA ASP A 211 23.82 -3.77 10.04
C ASP A 211 23.41 -4.64 8.84
N ASN A 212 22.31 -4.32 8.17
CA ASN A 212 21.81 -5.03 6.99
C ASN A 212 22.24 -4.39 5.64
N LEU A 213 23.04 -3.32 5.66
CA LEU A 213 23.63 -2.68 4.48
C LEU A 213 25.01 -3.26 4.17
N HIS A 214 25.07 -4.37 3.41
CA HIS A 214 26.31 -5.06 3.00
C HIS A 214 26.19 -5.66 1.60
#